data_64998b0762d06b237f2a5466d71f4ce3
#
_entry.id   64998b0762d06b237f2a5466d71f4ce3
#
_cell.length_a   1.000
_cell.length_b   1.000
_cell.length_c   1.000
_cell.angle_alpha   90.00
_cell.angle_beta   90.00
_cell.angle_gamma   90.00
#
_symmetry.space_group_name_H-M   'P 1'
#
loop_
_entity.id
_entity.type
_entity.pdbx_description
1 polymer ?
#
loop_
_entity_poly.entity_id
_entity_poly.type
_entity_poly.pdbx_seq_one_letter_code
_entity_poly.pdbx_strand_id
1 'polypeptide(L)'
;MYKRQLEYRLFTEIREKLSDCLSALKLNSAVIAELDAFCSFAKAAVANGYVRPRINTKGRISITDGRHPVVEPGMKDAFVPNSTDMNMQNDRLIILTGPNMAGKSTYMRQVALITLMAHLGSFVPAKAANICITDRIFTRVGASDSLSTGQSTFMVEMSEMANILNNATSRSLLIIDEIGRGTSTFDGLSIAWAVLEYISNPEKCGAKALFATHYHELTELEGKLSGVKNYRISVKEIGDNIIFLRKIVRGGADKSFGIQVAKLAGLPAALIERAKNILSELEASDINNASRRVKAEDKPTQMSMIGETGADADEVCAGVIAELAKMDADRMTPMEALSKLYELSSRVKIAKS
;
A
#
# COMPACT_ATOMS: atom_id res chain seq x y z
N MET A 1 -29.72 -47.50 44.38
CA MET A 1 -28.43 -47.13 44.99
C MET A 1 -27.26 -47.96 44.38
N TYR A 2 -27.32 -49.26 44.36
CA TYR A 2 -26.26 -50.19 43.90
C TYR A 2 -25.78 -49.92 42.44
N LYS A 3 -26.68 -49.65 41.51
CA LYS A 3 -26.34 -49.44 40.13
C LYS A 3 -25.39 -48.24 39.96
N ARG A 4 -25.66 -47.09 40.57
CA ARG A 4 -24.78 -45.87 40.47
C ARG A 4 -23.41 -46.09 41.11
N GLN A 5 -23.36 -46.88 42.23
CA GLN A 5 -22.08 -47.18 42.85
C GLN A 5 -21.22 -48.13 42.02
N LEU A 6 -21.83 -49.10 41.35
CA LEU A 6 -21.13 -49.99 40.42
C LEU A 6 -20.61 -49.19 39.17
N GLU A 7 -21.45 -48.36 38.59
CA GLU A 7 -21.07 -47.48 37.47
C GLU A 7 -19.88 -46.57 37.83
N TYR A 8 -19.93 -45.93 39.02
CA TYR A 8 -18.83 -45.09 39.51
C TYR A 8 -17.53 -45.87 39.71
N ARG A 9 -17.61 -47.06 40.29
CA ARG A 9 -16.44 -47.92 40.52
C ARG A 9 -15.82 -48.35 39.18
N LEU A 10 -16.61 -48.84 38.23
CA LEU A 10 -16.13 -49.25 36.92
C LEU A 10 -15.53 -48.05 36.15
N PHE A 11 -16.16 -46.88 36.20
CA PHE A 11 -15.63 -45.67 35.61
C PHE A 11 -14.27 -45.29 36.21
N THR A 12 -14.13 -45.34 37.53
CA THR A 12 -12.89 -45.04 38.24
C THR A 12 -11.77 -46.01 37.85
N GLU A 13 -12.06 -47.31 37.84
CA GLU A 13 -11.10 -48.35 37.42
C GLU A 13 -10.62 -48.14 35.99
N ILE A 14 -11.52 -47.81 35.06
CA ILE A 14 -11.16 -47.52 33.68
C ILE A 14 -10.32 -46.26 33.59
N ARG A 15 -10.69 -45.18 34.31
CA ARG A 15 -9.96 -43.92 34.36
C ARG A 15 -8.53 -44.11 34.88
N GLU A 16 -8.35 -44.93 35.93
CA GLU A 16 -7.03 -45.24 36.48
C GLU A 16 -6.17 -46.00 35.50
N LYS A 17 -6.71 -47.04 34.84
CA LYS A 17 -6.01 -47.77 33.79
C LYS A 17 -5.62 -46.89 32.60
N LEU A 18 -6.48 -45.92 32.22
CA LEU A 18 -6.15 -44.94 31.15
C LEU A 18 -5.08 -43.95 31.62
N SER A 19 -5.07 -43.60 32.93
CA SER A 19 -4.06 -42.71 33.50
C SER A 19 -2.64 -43.31 33.40
N ASP A 20 -2.51 -44.62 33.57
CA ASP A 20 -1.23 -45.30 33.42
C ASP A 20 -0.69 -45.27 32.01
N CYS A 21 -1.58 -45.19 31.00
CA CYS A 21 -1.23 -45.12 29.60
C CYS A 21 -1.17 -43.66 29.04
N LEU A 22 -1.41 -42.64 29.88
CA LEU A 22 -1.61 -41.29 29.45
C LEU A 22 -0.39 -40.72 28.68
N SER A 23 0.81 -41.03 29.09
CA SER A 23 2.05 -40.57 28.44
C SER A 23 2.18 -41.16 27.04
N ALA A 24 1.89 -42.44 26.88
CA ALA A 24 1.89 -43.11 25.55
C ALA A 24 0.78 -42.55 24.64
N LEU A 25 -0.41 -42.32 25.18
CA LEU A 25 -1.53 -41.73 24.43
C LEU A 25 -1.20 -40.30 23.93
N LYS A 26 -0.60 -39.46 24.78
CA LYS A 26 -0.16 -38.12 24.40
C LYS A 26 0.91 -38.16 23.31
N LEU A 27 1.89 -39.04 23.42
CA LEU A 27 2.92 -39.21 22.41
C LEU A 27 2.32 -39.68 21.09
N ASN A 28 1.48 -40.69 21.09
CA ASN A 28 0.83 -41.19 19.88
C ASN A 28 -0.06 -40.15 19.24
N SER A 29 -0.81 -39.38 20.02
CA SER A 29 -1.63 -38.27 19.53
C SER A 29 -0.78 -37.20 18.82
N ALA A 30 0.37 -36.83 19.40
CA ALA A 30 1.28 -35.87 18.79
C ALA A 30 1.86 -36.39 17.46
N VAL A 31 2.31 -37.64 17.42
CA VAL A 31 2.86 -38.26 16.20
C VAL A 31 1.80 -38.38 15.09
N ILE A 32 0.58 -38.80 15.46
CA ILE A 32 -0.53 -38.90 14.49
C ILE A 32 -0.89 -37.53 13.95
N ALA A 33 -0.95 -36.50 14.80
CA ALA A 33 -1.23 -35.12 14.37
C ALA A 33 -0.17 -34.58 13.39
N GLU A 34 1.10 -34.87 13.65
CA GLU A 34 2.20 -34.50 12.76
C GLU A 34 2.13 -35.23 11.41
N LEU A 35 1.86 -36.53 11.44
CA LEU A 35 1.66 -37.33 10.21
C LEU A 35 0.46 -36.83 9.39
N ASP A 36 -0.65 -36.51 10.04
CA ASP A 36 -1.84 -35.98 9.36
C ASP A 36 -1.54 -34.64 8.69
N ALA A 37 -0.79 -33.74 9.37
CA ALA A 37 -0.35 -32.47 8.78
C ALA A 37 0.55 -32.72 7.55
N PHE A 38 1.53 -33.62 7.62
CA PHE A 38 2.39 -33.95 6.48
C PHE A 38 1.62 -34.61 5.33
N CYS A 39 0.70 -35.49 5.62
CA CYS A 39 -0.17 -36.08 4.61
C CYS A 39 -1.03 -35.01 3.91
N SER A 40 -1.55 -34.06 4.66
CA SER A 40 -2.35 -32.96 4.14
C SER A 40 -1.52 -32.06 3.22
N PHE A 41 -0.29 -31.70 3.63
CA PHE A 41 0.63 -30.95 2.79
C PHE A 41 1.01 -31.70 1.51
N ALA A 42 1.34 -32.98 1.62
CA ALA A 42 1.68 -33.83 0.46
C ALA A 42 0.52 -33.94 -0.52
N LYS A 43 -0.69 -34.18 -0.02
CA LYS A 43 -1.91 -34.26 -0.83
C LYS A 43 -2.19 -32.94 -1.57
N ALA A 44 -2.09 -31.80 -0.87
CA ALA A 44 -2.25 -30.49 -1.48
C ALA A 44 -1.16 -30.22 -2.52
N ALA A 45 0.08 -30.57 -2.25
CA ALA A 45 1.20 -30.37 -3.15
C ALA A 45 1.04 -31.17 -4.46
N VAL A 46 0.66 -32.44 -4.37
CA VAL A 46 0.43 -33.30 -5.54
C VAL A 46 -0.76 -32.81 -6.36
N ALA A 47 -1.87 -32.51 -5.69
CA ALA A 47 -3.10 -32.08 -6.37
C ALA A 47 -2.94 -30.75 -7.11
N ASN A 48 -2.11 -29.84 -6.63
CA ASN A 48 -1.97 -28.47 -7.17
C ASN A 48 -0.61 -28.23 -7.86
N GLY A 49 0.23 -29.26 -8.00
CA GLY A 49 1.53 -29.14 -8.66
C GLY A 49 2.47 -28.15 -7.94
N TYR A 50 2.53 -28.22 -6.59
CA TYR A 50 3.42 -27.38 -5.79
C TYR A 50 4.85 -27.92 -5.81
N VAL A 51 5.82 -27.03 -5.59
CA VAL A 51 7.25 -27.40 -5.61
C VAL A 51 7.88 -27.21 -4.22
N ARG A 52 8.93 -27.98 -3.94
CA ARG A 52 9.70 -27.83 -2.70
C ARG A 52 10.49 -26.52 -2.70
N PRO A 53 10.26 -25.59 -1.77
CA PRO A 53 11.04 -24.36 -1.67
C PRO A 53 12.44 -24.65 -1.11
N ARG A 54 13.42 -23.82 -1.52
CA ARG A 54 14.72 -23.74 -0.87
C ARG A 54 14.64 -22.68 0.21
N ILE A 55 15.26 -22.93 1.37
CA ILE A 55 15.38 -21.95 2.45
C ILE A 55 16.78 -21.39 2.49
N ASN A 56 16.93 -20.08 2.69
CA ASN A 56 18.23 -19.42 2.77
C ASN A 56 18.31 -18.42 3.93
N THR A 57 19.56 -18.11 4.34
CA THR A 57 19.88 -17.12 5.37
C THR A 57 20.38 -15.79 4.77
N LYS A 58 20.41 -15.68 3.42
CA LYS A 58 21.00 -14.53 2.70
C LYS A 58 20.04 -13.35 2.54
N GLY A 59 18.86 -13.40 3.14
CA GLY A 59 17.86 -12.32 3.07
C GLY A 59 17.17 -12.18 1.72
N ARG A 60 17.25 -13.17 0.80
CA ARG A 60 16.63 -13.11 -0.52
C ARG A 60 15.33 -13.91 -0.57
N ILE A 61 14.28 -13.30 -1.11
CA ILE A 61 13.04 -13.96 -1.52
C ILE A 61 13.01 -13.97 -3.04
N SER A 62 13.10 -15.15 -3.63
CA SER A 62 13.04 -15.34 -5.09
C SER A 62 11.98 -16.39 -5.41
N ILE A 63 10.91 -15.98 -6.08
CA ILE A 63 9.78 -16.81 -6.47
C ILE A 63 9.66 -16.72 -8.00
N THR A 64 9.74 -17.83 -8.67
CA THR A 64 9.55 -17.90 -10.12
C THR A 64 8.17 -18.44 -10.41
N ASP A 65 7.41 -17.72 -11.23
CA ASP A 65 6.05 -18.08 -11.65
C ASP A 65 5.17 -18.51 -10.46
N GLY A 66 5.14 -17.65 -9.42
CA GLY A 66 4.30 -17.85 -8.24
C GLY A 66 2.82 -17.75 -8.59
N ARG A 67 1.99 -18.53 -7.89
CA ARG A 67 0.54 -18.58 -8.03
C ARG A 67 -0.12 -18.37 -6.67
N HIS A 68 -1.36 -17.94 -6.65
CA HIS A 68 -2.07 -17.69 -5.39
C HIS A 68 -2.80 -18.95 -4.92
N PRO A 69 -2.43 -19.56 -3.79
CA PRO A 69 -2.93 -20.88 -3.39
C PRO A 69 -4.44 -20.96 -3.15
N VAL A 70 -5.07 -19.82 -2.84
CA VAL A 70 -6.51 -19.76 -2.55
C VAL A 70 -7.32 -19.30 -3.75
N VAL A 71 -6.78 -18.36 -4.55
CA VAL A 71 -7.50 -17.78 -5.70
C VAL A 71 -7.47 -18.72 -6.91
N GLU A 72 -6.31 -19.33 -7.18
CA GLU A 72 -6.12 -20.21 -8.34
C GLU A 72 -7.16 -21.35 -8.42
N PRO A 73 -7.45 -22.10 -7.34
CA PRO A 73 -8.41 -23.22 -7.41
C PRO A 73 -9.85 -22.81 -7.69
N GLY A 74 -10.21 -21.56 -7.41
CA GLY A 74 -11.56 -20.99 -7.64
C GLY A 74 -11.76 -20.34 -9.00
N MET A 75 -10.68 -20.21 -9.81
CA MET A 75 -10.76 -19.56 -11.12
C MET A 75 -11.23 -20.53 -12.21
N LYS A 76 -12.06 -20.03 -13.13
CA LYS A 76 -12.45 -20.77 -14.36
C LYS A 76 -11.34 -20.69 -15.43
N ASP A 77 -10.67 -19.55 -15.49
CA ASP A 77 -9.57 -19.28 -16.42
C ASP A 77 -8.23 -19.63 -15.78
N ALA A 78 -7.21 -19.83 -16.62
CA ALA A 78 -5.85 -20.09 -16.14
C ALA A 78 -5.34 -18.90 -15.31
N PHE A 79 -4.79 -19.18 -14.12
CA PHE A 79 -4.15 -18.18 -13.29
C PHE A 79 -2.89 -17.63 -13.97
N VAL A 80 -2.70 -16.31 -13.95
CA VAL A 80 -1.50 -15.66 -14.50
C VAL A 80 -0.40 -15.66 -13.44
N PRO A 81 0.65 -16.48 -13.56
CA PRO A 81 1.70 -16.55 -12.56
C PRO A 81 2.59 -15.32 -12.61
N ASN A 82 3.11 -14.90 -11.45
CA ASN A 82 4.00 -13.76 -11.30
C ASN A 82 5.26 -14.13 -10.53
N SER A 83 6.40 -13.65 -11.01
CA SER A 83 7.69 -13.80 -10.33
C SER A 83 7.96 -12.63 -9.38
N THR A 84 8.72 -12.91 -8.33
CA THR A 84 9.13 -11.93 -7.31
C THR A 84 10.60 -12.15 -7.01
N ASP A 85 11.39 -11.08 -6.98
CA ASP A 85 12.76 -11.11 -6.50
C ASP A 85 13.00 -9.93 -5.58
N MET A 86 13.30 -10.22 -4.31
CA MET A 86 13.59 -9.23 -3.27
C MET A 86 14.89 -9.61 -2.56
N ASN A 87 15.72 -8.62 -2.28
CA ASN A 87 16.99 -8.80 -1.58
C ASN A 87 17.23 -7.67 -0.59
N MET A 88 18.32 -7.71 0.17
CA MET A 88 18.61 -6.71 1.18
C MET A 88 19.32 -5.46 0.65
N GLN A 89 19.73 -5.45 -0.63
CA GLN A 89 20.51 -4.37 -1.22
C GLN A 89 19.66 -3.47 -2.12
N ASN A 90 19.31 -3.98 -3.32
CA ASN A 90 18.78 -3.15 -4.39
C ASN A 90 17.26 -3.27 -4.57
N ASP A 91 16.66 -4.37 -4.13
CA ASP A 91 15.24 -4.69 -4.35
C ASP A 91 14.59 -5.08 -3.00
N ARG A 92 14.76 -4.22 -1.99
CA ARG A 92 14.23 -4.48 -0.65
C ARG A 92 12.78 -4.03 -0.52
N LEU A 93 12.44 -2.89 -1.09
CA LEU A 93 11.12 -2.29 -1.08
C LEU A 93 10.60 -2.16 -2.51
N ILE A 94 9.48 -2.80 -2.79
CA ILE A 94 8.80 -2.75 -4.09
C ILE A 94 7.58 -1.86 -3.96
N ILE A 95 7.56 -0.74 -4.67
CA ILE A 95 6.38 0.11 -4.84
C ILE A 95 5.60 -0.42 -6.04
N LEU A 96 4.34 -0.81 -5.80
CA LEU A 96 3.47 -1.41 -6.80
C LEU A 96 2.34 -0.46 -7.17
N THR A 97 2.35 0.04 -8.40
CA THR A 97 1.34 0.94 -8.94
C THR A 97 0.43 0.24 -9.96
N GLY A 98 -0.67 0.88 -10.27
CA GLY A 98 -1.64 0.41 -11.27
C GLY A 98 -3.08 0.42 -10.75
N PRO A 99 -4.07 0.16 -11.63
CA PRO A 99 -5.47 0.26 -11.30
C PRO A 99 -5.91 -0.77 -10.25
N ASN A 100 -6.97 -0.42 -9.52
CA ASN A 100 -7.64 -1.36 -8.63
C ASN A 100 -8.30 -2.47 -9.47
N MET A 101 -8.53 -3.63 -8.88
CA MET A 101 -9.02 -4.85 -9.54
C MET A 101 -8.05 -5.48 -10.55
N ALA A 102 -6.91 -4.87 -10.86
CA ALA A 102 -5.93 -5.45 -11.77
C ALA A 102 -5.12 -6.60 -11.16
N GLY A 103 -5.20 -6.80 -9.82
CA GLY A 103 -4.57 -7.92 -9.11
C GLY A 103 -3.35 -7.56 -8.23
N LYS A 104 -3.13 -6.27 -7.89
CA LYS A 104 -2.05 -5.83 -6.98
C LYS A 104 -2.09 -6.59 -5.64
N SER A 105 -3.22 -6.50 -4.94
CA SER A 105 -3.43 -7.14 -3.64
C SER A 105 -3.32 -8.67 -3.72
N THR A 106 -3.80 -9.28 -4.82
CA THR A 106 -3.66 -10.72 -5.06
C THR A 106 -2.20 -11.12 -5.17
N TYR A 107 -1.40 -10.37 -5.92
CA TYR A 107 0.04 -10.60 -6.04
C TYR A 107 0.78 -10.47 -4.70
N MET A 108 0.51 -9.42 -3.94
CA MET A 108 1.18 -9.22 -2.65
C MET A 108 0.82 -10.32 -1.64
N ARG A 109 -0.46 -10.69 -1.57
CA ARG A 109 -0.92 -11.79 -0.71
C ARG A 109 -0.31 -13.13 -1.14
N GLN A 110 -0.17 -13.37 -2.45
CA GLN A 110 0.52 -14.54 -2.99
C GLN A 110 1.94 -14.66 -2.44
N VAL A 111 2.72 -13.58 -2.46
CA VAL A 111 4.10 -13.56 -1.95
C VAL A 111 4.12 -13.86 -0.45
N ALA A 112 3.23 -13.25 0.33
CA ALA A 112 3.09 -13.49 1.77
C ALA A 112 2.74 -14.96 2.06
N LEU A 113 1.76 -15.53 1.35
CA LEU A 113 1.31 -16.91 1.55
C LEU A 113 2.38 -17.92 1.15
N ILE A 114 3.07 -17.72 0.02
CA ILE A 114 4.19 -18.58 -0.39
C ILE A 114 5.31 -18.55 0.65
N THR A 115 5.62 -17.36 1.19
CA THR A 115 6.62 -17.22 2.26
C THR A 115 6.16 -17.95 3.54
N LEU A 116 4.92 -17.79 3.95
CA LEU A 116 4.34 -18.49 5.11
C LEU A 116 4.35 -20.00 4.93
N MET A 117 3.88 -20.51 3.78
CA MET A 117 3.87 -21.94 3.47
C MET A 117 5.27 -22.55 3.52
N ALA A 118 6.28 -21.83 2.99
CA ALA A 118 7.67 -22.27 3.06
C ALA A 118 8.18 -22.40 4.51
N HIS A 119 7.77 -21.49 5.41
CA HIS A 119 8.13 -21.53 6.84
C HIS A 119 7.37 -22.63 7.61
N LEU A 120 6.18 -23.01 7.15
CA LEU A 120 5.45 -24.15 7.71
C LEU A 120 6.01 -25.52 7.25
N GLY A 121 7.01 -25.54 6.38
CA GLY A 121 7.54 -26.77 5.79
C GLY A 121 6.70 -27.35 4.65
N SER A 122 5.73 -26.61 4.15
CA SER A 122 4.90 -27.01 3.00
C SER A 122 5.61 -26.75 1.68
N PHE A 123 5.22 -27.50 0.64
CA PHE A 123 5.50 -27.14 -0.74
C PHE A 123 4.68 -25.91 -1.13
N VAL A 124 5.14 -25.18 -2.16
CA VAL A 124 4.61 -23.85 -2.51
C VAL A 124 4.13 -23.79 -3.96
N PRO A 125 3.09 -22.99 -4.24
CA PRO A 125 2.54 -22.80 -5.60
C PRO A 125 3.46 -21.91 -6.45
N ALA A 126 4.54 -22.47 -6.96
CA ALA A 126 5.49 -21.77 -7.82
C ALA A 126 6.19 -22.77 -8.75
N LYS A 127 6.88 -22.27 -9.79
CA LYS A 127 7.80 -23.10 -10.60
C LYS A 127 9.11 -23.37 -9.86
N ALA A 128 9.58 -22.37 -9.10
CA ALA A 128 10.72 -22.48 -8.18
C ALA A 128 10.59 -21.42 -7.10
N ALA A 129 11.07 -21.71 -5.89
CA ALA A 129 11.10 -20.76 -4.79
C ALA A 129 12.35 -20.89 -3.94
N ASN A 130 12.97 -19.76 -3.60
CA ASN A 130 14.09 -19.66 -2.67
C ASN A 130 13.77 -18.54 -1.67
N ILE A 131 13.40 -18.93 -0.46
CA ILE A 131 12.80 -18.05 0.55
C ILE A 131 13.79 -17.87 1.70
N CYS A 132 14.05 -16.63 2.09
CA CYS A 132 14.86 -16.35 3.27
C CYS A 132 14.07 -16.58 4.56
N ILE A 133 14.79 -16.88 5.64
CA ILE A 133 14.20 -16.92 6.98
C ILE A 133 13.62 -15.52 7.31
N THR A 134 12.32 -15.50 7.55
CA THR A 134 11.53 -14.32 7.89
C THR A 134 10.99 -14.49 9.29
N ASP A 135 11.21 -13.52 10.17
CA ASP A 135 10.79 -13.61 11.58
C ASP A 135 9.30 -13.29 11.75
N ARG A 136 8.78 -12.34 10.95
CA ARG A 136 7.38 -11.92 10.98
C ARG A 136 6.90 -11.53 9.59
N ILE A 137 5.64 -11.80 9.31
CA ILE A 137 4.94 -11.33 8.14
C ILE A 137 3.84 -10.40 8.62
N PHE A 138 3.94 -9.12 8.30
CA PHE A 138 2.91 -8.14 8.60
C PHE A 138 2.09 -7.83 7.37
N THR A 139 0.78 -7.74 7.54
CA THR A 139 -0.12 -7.38 6.46
C THR A 139 -1.02 -6.22 6.90
N ARG A 140 -1.04 -5.17 6.08
CA ARG A 140 -2.04 -4.10 6.11
C ARG A 140 -2.79 -4.15 4.80
N VAL A 141 -3.96 -4.73 4.80
CA VAL A 141 -4.80 -4.92 3.61
C VAL A 141 -6.20 -4.45 3.96
N GLY A 142 -6.71 -3.47 3.25
CA GLY A 142 -8.00 -2.78 3.40
C GLY A 142 -8.86 -3.18 4.60
N ALA A 143 -9.18 -2.24 5.48
CA ALA A 143 -10.06 -2.52 6.60
C ALA A 143 -11.48 -2.80 6.11
N SER A 144 -12.09 -3.88 6.59
CA SER A 144 -13.55 -3.94 6.67
C SER A 144 -14.00 -2.97 7.76
N ASP A 145 -15.01 -2.18 7.49
CA ASP A 145 -15.62 -1.25 8.45
C ASP A 145 -15.89 -1.97 9.78
N SER A 146 -15.12 -1.62 10.80
CA SER A 146 -15.36 -2.10 12.15
C SER A 146 -16.37 -1.17 12.83
N LEU A 147 -17.64 -1.32 12.45
CA LEU A 147 -18.77 -0.58 13.03
C LEU A 147 -18.89 -0.77 14.57
N SER A 148 -18.26 -1.84 15.10
CA SER A 148 -18.38 -2.20 16.52
C SER A 148 -17.49 -1.37 17.46
N THR A 149 -16.45 -0.69 16.98
CA THR A 149 -15.48 0.03 17.83
C THR A 149 -15.62 1.55 17.81
N GLY A 150 -16.49 2.10 16.94
CA GLY A 150 -16.69 3.57 16.81
C GLY A 150 -15.46 4.36 16.35
N GLN A 151 -14.38 3.68 15.98
CA GLN A 151 -13.17 4.32 15.47
C GLN A 151 -13.30 4.60 13.96
N SER A 152 -12.74 5.73 13.51
CA SER A 152 -12.68 5.99 12.07
C SER A 152 -11.76 4.97 11.39
N THR A 153 -12.09 4.59 10.16
CA THR A 153 -11.26 3.68 9.34
C THR A 153 -9.82 4.15 9.22
N PHE A 154 -9.60 5.46 9.19
CA PHE A 154 -8.26 6.06 9.18
C PHE A 154 -7.51 5.83 10.50
N MET A 155 -8.17 5.94 11.65
CA MET A 155 -7.53 5.69 12.95
C MET A 155 -7.13 4.22 13.10
N VAL A 156 -7.97 3.29 12.64
CA VAL A 156 -7.64 1.86 12.60
C VAL A 156 -6.42 1.62 11.71
N GLU A 157 -6.41 2.22 10.52
CA GLU A 157 -5.28 2.14 9.59
C GLU A 157 -3.97 2.63 10.23
N MET A 158 -3.99 3.80 10.88
CA MET A 158 -2.80 4.34 11.55
C MET A 158 -2.35 3.49 12.73
N SER A 159 -3.28 2.91 13.49
CA SER A 159 -2.96 2.01 14.60
C SER A 159 -2.30 0.71 14.12
N GLU A 160 -2.78 0.13 13.01
CA GLU A 160 -2.17 -1.03 12.38
C GLU A 160 -0.75 -0.70 11.87
N MET A 161 -0.57 0.46 11.20
CA MET A 161 0.74 0.91 10.76
C MET A 161 1.70 1.15 11.92
N ALA A 162 1.24 1.78 13.00
CA ALA A 162 2.05 1.96 14.21
C ALA A 162 2.51 0.63 14.79
N ASN A 163 1.62 -0.37 14.86
CA ASN A 163 1.97 -1.71 15.29
C ASN A 163 3.04 -2.36 14.38
N ILE A 164 2.90 -2.23 13.06
CA ILE A 164 3.86 -2.75 12.09
C ILE A 164 5.22 -2.08 12.31
N LEU A 165 5.28 -0.76 12.29
CA LEU A 165 6.55 -0.01 12.36
C LEU A 165 7.28 -0.20 13.69
N ASN A 166 6.54 -0.37 14.80
CA ASN A 166 7.13 -0.60 16.12
C ASN A 166 7.67 -2.04 16.31
N ASN A 167 7.18 -3.01 15.54
CA ASN A 167 7.51 -4.43 15.73
C ASN A 167 8.26 -5.06 14.54
N ALA A 168 8.37 -4.38 13.42
CA ALA A 168 9.09 -4.87 12.25
C ALA A 168 10.60 -4.83 12.47
N THR A 169 11.29 -5.82 11.95
CA THR A 169 12.76 -5.92 11.92
C THR A 169 13.26 -6.02 10.49
N SER A 170 14.57 -5.92 10.27
CA SER A 170 15.17 -6.11 8.94
C SER A 170 14.91 -7.50 8.33
N ARG A 171 14.49 -8.48 9.14
CA ARG A 171 14.12 -9.82 8.66
C ARG A 171 12.64 -9.99 8.40
N SER A 172 11.82 -8.99 8.70
CA SER A 172 10.38 -9.04 8.46
C SER A 172 10.01 -8.87 6.98
N LEU A 173 8.83 -9.35 6.61
CA LEU A 173 8.18 -9.09 5.32
C LEU A 173 6.91 -8.28 5.56
N LEU A 174 6.83 -7.10 4.94
CA LEU A 174 5.71 -6.19 5.06
C LEU A 174 4.87 -6.21 3.79
N ILE A 175 3.57 -6.34 3.93
CA ILE A 175 2.57 -6.27 2.86
C ILE A 175 1.64 -5.10 3.17
N ILE A 176 1.81 -3.99 2.48
CA ILE A 176 1.09 -2.74 2.75
C ILE A 176 0.28 -2.37 1.52
N ASP A 177 -1.04 -2.43 1.65
CA ASP A 177 -1.99 -2.17 0.56
C ASP A 177 -2.74 -0.87 0.84
N GLU A 178 -2.38 0.17 0.08
CA GLU A 178 -3.07 1.45 0.00
C GLU A 178 -3.22 2.20 1.33
N ILE A 179 -2.14 2.77 1.85
CA ILE A 179 -2.14 3.63 3.04
C ILE A 179 -2.52 5.07 2.68
N GLY A 180 -3.22 5.75 3.59
CA GLY A 180 -3.53 7.20 3.48
C GLY A 180 -4.84 7.51 2.75
N ARG A 181 -5.71 6.53 2.48
CA ARG A 181 -7.00 6.76 1.78
C ARG A 181 -8.07 7.43 2.65
N GLY A 182 -7.97 7.31 3.96
CA GLY A 182 -8.99 7.78 4.90
C GLY A 182 -8.88 9.26 5.28
N THR A 183 -8.00 10.04 4.62
CA THR A 183 -7.75 11.46 4.90
C THR A 183 -7.59 12.29 3.62
N SER A 184 -7.21 13.56 3.73
CA SER A 184 -6.95 14.40 2.56
C SER A 184 -5.79 13.85 1.71
N THR A 185 -5.79 14.12 0.40
CA THR A 185 -4.80 13.58 -0.52
C THR A 185 -3.36 13.93 -0.10
N PHE A 186 -3.12 15.18 0.29
CA PHE A 186 -1.78 15.62 0.69
C PHE A 186 -1.33 15.03 2.01
N ASP A 187 -2.22 14.90 3.00
CA ASP A 187 -1.89 14.24 4.28
C ASP A 187 -1.59 12.75 4.04
N GLY A 188 -2.43 12.07 3.27
CA GLY A 188 -2.25 10.66 2.93
C GLY A 188 -0.95 10.40 2.19
N LEU A 189 -0.62 11.22 1.19
CA LEU A 189 0.65 11.14 0.45
C LEU A 189 1.85 11.39 1.37
N SER A 190 1.79 12.42 2.23
CA SER A 190 2.87 12.76 3.15
C SER A 190 3.15 11.64 4.16
N ILE A 191 2.09 11.01 4.69
CA ILE A 191 2.22 9.86 5.58
C ILE A 191 2.82 8.66 4.84
N ALA A 192 2.30 8.33 3.66
CA ALA A 192 2.79 7.22 2.85
C ALA A 192 4.27 7.39 2.46
N TRP A 193 4.67 8.60 2.11
CA TRP A 193 6.06 8.96 1.82
C TRP A 193 6.97 8.74 3.04
N ALA A 194 6.61 9.31 4.19
CA ALA A 194 7.37 9.16 5.43
C ALA A 194 7.47 7.69 5.90
N VAL A 195 6.41 6.89 5.73
CA VAL A 195 6.41 5.45 6.00
C VAL A 195 7.41 4.71 5.10
N LEU A 196 7.44 5.04 3.81
CA LEU A 196 8.39 4.42 2.87
C LEU A 196 9.84 4.78 3.20
N GLU A 197 10.12 6.04 3.56
CA GLU A 197 11.44 6.46 4.04
C GLU A 197 11.85 5.71 5.32
N TYR A 198 10.94 5.56 6.26
CA TYR A 198 11.20 4.84 7.51
C TYR A 198 11.52 3.37 7.26
N ILE A 199 10.73 2.69 6.42
CA ILE A 199 10.93 1.28 6.09
C ILE A 199 12.22 1.07 5.29
N SER A 200 12.53 1.99 4.36
CA SER A 200 13.73 1.89 3.53
C SER A 200 15.03 2.13 4.28
N ASN A 201 15.00 2.80 5.43
CA ASN A 201 16.18 3.09 6.23
C ASN A 201 16.61 1.84 7.03
N PRO A 202 17.81 1.27 6.77
CA PRO A 202 18.31 0.09 7.47
C PRO A 202 18.49 0.28 8.98
N GLU A 203 18.76 1.51 9.44
CA GLU A 203 18.95 1.81 10.86
C GLU A 203 17.62 1.88 11.63
N LYS A 204 16.51 2.19 10.94
CA LYS A 204 15.19 2.29 11.55
C LYS A 204 14.39 0.99 11.45
N CYS A 205 14.29 0.43 10.24
CA CYS A 205 13.53 -0.79 9.97
C CYS A 205 14.28 -1.73 9.02
N GLY A 206 14.55 -1.32 7.79
CA GLY A 206 15.26 -2.11 6.78
C GLY A 206 14.55 -3.39 6.35
N ALA A 207 13.25 -3.53 6.62
CA ALA A 207 12.45 -4.71 6.25
C ALA A 207 12.25 -4.82 4.74
N LYS A 208 11.99 -6.04 4.26
CA LYS A 208 11.46 -6.25 2.91
C LYS A 208 10.00 -5.85 2.87
N ALA A 209 9.60 -5.03 1.88
CA ALA A 209 8.23 -4.57 1.78
C ALA A 209 7.69 -4.63 0.35
N LEU A 210 6.43 -5.05 0.22
CA LEU A 210 5.59 -4.82 -0.95
C LEU A 210 4.57 -3.75 -0.58
N PHE A 211 4.61 -2.63 -1.27
CA PHE A 211 3.81 -1.46 -0.99
C PHE A 211 2.95 -1.09 -2.21
N ALA A 212 1.66 -1.40 -2.17
CA ALA A 212 0.76 -0.96 -3.23
C ALA A 212 0.22 0.44 -2.93
N THR A 213 0.16 1.25 -3.96
CA THR A 213 -0.33 2.63 -3.86
C THR A 213 -1.04 3.08 -5.13
N HIS A 214 -1.88 4.08 -4.97
CA HIS A 214 -2.48 4.87 -6.04
C HIS A 214 -1.78 6.25 -6.20
N TYR A 215 -0.87 6.61 -5.28
CA TYR A 215 -0.07 7.82 -5.38
C TYR A 215 1.08 7.60 -6.35
N HIS A 216 1.02 8.24 -7.52
CA HIS A 216 2.05 8.13 -8.56
C HIS A 216 3.34 8.83 -8.13
N GLU A 217 3.25 9.86 -7.31
CA GLU A 217 4.35 10.65 -6.78
C GLU A 217 5.34 9.79 -5.99
N LEU A 218 4.87 8.72 -5.34
CA LEU A 218 5.73 7.80 -4.60
C LEU A 218 6.70 7.02 -5.50
N THR A 219 6.44 6.96 -6.80
CA THR A 219 7.38 6.32 -7.75
C THR A 219 8.70 7.08 -7.89
N GLU A 220 8.72 8.38 -7.55
CA GLU A 220 9.95 9.18 -7.53
C GLU A 220 10.95 8.71 -6.46
N LEU A 221 10.52 7.91 -5.48
CA LEU A 221 11.39 7.36 -4.45
C LEU A 221 12.40 6.34 -5.02
N GLU A 222 12.12 5.72 -6.18
CA GLU A 222 13.15 4.97 -6.90
C GLU A 222 14.23 5.95 -7.40
N GLY A 223 15.47 5.71 -6.99
CA GLY A 223 16.60 6.59 -7.26
C GLY A 223 16.89 7.60 -6.14
N LYS A 224 15.91 7.98 -5.32
CA LYS A 224 16.11 8.82 -4.13
C LYS A 224 16.46 7.97 -2.90
N LEU A 225 15.83 6.78 -2.77
CA LEU A 225 16.04 5.88 -1.64
C LEU A 225 16.71 4.58 -2.08
N SER A 226 17.70 4.13 -1.30
CA SER A 226 18.38 2.87 -1.55
C SER A 226 17.47 1.67 -1.34
N GLY A 227 17.51 0.72 -2.28
CA GLY A 227 16.74 -0.53 -2.21
C GLY A 227 15.25 -0.40 -2.57
N VAL A 228 14.83 0.75 -3.11
CA VAL A 228 13.45 0.97 -3.59
C VAL A 228 13.37 0.71 -5.09
N LYS A 229 12.33 0.00 -5.53
CA LYS A 229 12.06 -0.32 -6.92
C LYS A 229 10.58 -0.20 -7.26
N ASN A 230 10.31 0.36 -8.43
CA ASN A 230 8.97 0.49 -8.95
C ASN A 230 8.57 -0.70 -9.81
N TYR A 231 7.35 -1.18 -9.57
CA TYR A 231 6.69 -2.17 -10.39
C TYR A 231 5.26 -1.72 -10.68
N ARG A 232 4.72 -2.20 -11.79
CA ARG A 232 3.34 -1.93 -12.18
C ARG A 232 2.64 -3.18 -12.66
N ILE A 233 1.32 -3.17 -12.60
CA ILE A 233 0.52 -4.15 -13.32
C ILE A 233 0.44 -3.75 -14.79
N SER A 234 0.73 -4.72 -15.65
CA SER A 234 0.62 -4.55 -17.10
C SER A 234 -0.84 -4.46 -17.52
N VAL A 235 -1.15 -3.41 -18.27
CA VAL A 235 -2.46 -3.14 -18.87
C VAL A 235 -2.26 -3.03 -20.38
N LYS A 236 -3.17 -3.62 -21.16
CA LYS A 236 -3.21 -3.47 -22.62
C LYS A 236 -4.40 -2.60 -22.98
N GLU A 237 -4.12 -1.48 -23.64
CA GLU A 237 -5.14 -0.61 -24.19
C GLU A 237 -5.52 -1.11 -25.59
N ILE A 238 -6.82 -1.27 -25.85
CA ILE A 238 -7.37 -1.64 -27.16
C ILE A 238 -8.46 -0.64 -27.48
N GLY A 239 -8.09 0.43 -28.23
CA GLY A 239 -8.94 1.58 -28.42
C GLY A 239 -9.32 2.21 -27.08
N ASP A 240 -10.61 2.40 -26.84
CA ASP A 240 -11.18 2.98 -25.60
C ASP A 240 -11.37 1.96 -24.46
N ASN A 241 -10.95 0.71 -24.65
CA ASN A 241 -11.09 -0.36 -23.67
C ASN A 241 -9.74 -0.77 -23.10
N ILE A 242 -9.72 -1.25 -21.86
CA ILE A 242 -8.54 -1.78 -21.20
C ILE A 242 -8.69 -3.26 -20.89
N ILE A 243 -7.61 -4.00 -21.04
CA ILE A 243 -7.50 -5.40 -20.62
C ILE A 243 -6.41 -5.50 -19.56
N PHE A 244 -6.75 -6.00 -18.38
CA PHE A 244 -5.80 -6.26 -17.32
C PHE A 244 -5.07 -7.57 -17.60
N LEU A 245 -3.78 -7.49 -17.93
CA LEU A 245 -2.95 -8.67 -18.19
C LEU A 245 -2.56 -9.41 -16.91
N ARG A 246 -2.81 -8.83 -15.74
CA ARG A 246 -2.49 -9.37 -14.42
C ARG A 246 -1.02 -9.77 -14.25
N LYS A 247 -0.14 -9.20 -15.08
CA LYS A 247 1.31 -9.43 -15.05
C LYS A 247 2.01 -8.26 -14.40
N ILE A 248 2.86 -8.54 -13.42
CA ILE A 248 3.70 -7.56 -12.74
C ILE A 248 4.96 -7.35 -13.57
N VAL A 249 5.24 -6.10 -13.91
CA VAL A 249 6.41 -5.70 -14.70
C VAL A 249 7.12 -4.53 -14.03
N ARG A 250 8.40 -4.36 -14.32
CA ARG A 250 9.20 -3.27 -13.77
C ARG A 250 8.78 -1.93 -14.35
N GLY A 251 8.91 -0.88 -13.54
CA GLY A 251 8.58 0.51 -13.88
C GLY A 251 7.35 1.03 -13.16
N GLY A 252 7.20 2.36 -13.11
CA GLY A 252 6.01 3.03 -12.60
C GLY A 252 4.84 2.98 -13.60
N ALA A 253 3.63 3.22 -13.13
CA ALA A 253 2.47 3.49 -13.99
C ALA A 253 2.36 5.01 -14.20
N ASP A 254 2.38 5.44 -15.46
CA ASP A 254 2.34 6.86 -15.82
C ASP A 254 0.90 7.40 -15.91
N LYS A 255 -0.10 6.51 -15.91
CA LYS A 255 -1.52 6.88 -16.08
C LYS A 255 -2.39 6.21 -15.03
N SER A 256 -3.40 6.93 -14.57
CA SER A 256 -4.52 6.37 -13.83
C SER A 256 -5.55 5.79 -14.79
N PHE A 257 -6.19 4.67 -14.43
CA PHE A 257 -7.22 4.02 -15.25
C PHE A 257 -8.61 4.08 -14.59
N GLY A 258 -8.83 5.03 -13.67
CA GLY A 258 -10.07 5.14 -12.91
C GLY A 258 -11.31 5.32 -13.79
N ILE A 259 -11.24 6.18 -14.81
CA ILE A 259 -12.36 6.43 -15.74
C ILE A 259 -12.65 5.20 -16.60
N GLN A 260 -11.61 4.47 -17.04
CA GLN A 260 -11.77 3.24 -17.79
C GLN A 260 -12.41 2.12 -16.95
N VAL A 261 -12.02 2.01 -15.67
CA VAL A 261 -12.67 1.09 -14.73
C VAL A 261 -14.12 1.47 -14.49
N ALA A 262 -14.44 2.75 -14.36
CA ALA A 262 -15.82 3.25 -14.23
C ALA A 262 -16.66 2.89 -15.46
N LYS A 263 -16.09 3.01 -16.66
CA LYS A 263 -16.73 2.56 -17.92
C LYS A 263 -17.00 1.05 -17.91
N LEU A 264 -16.03 0.24 -17.49
CA LEU A 264 -16.19 -1.22 -17.37
C LEU A 264 -17.25 -1.62 -16.33
N ALA A 265 -17.42 -0.81 -15.28
CA ALA A 265 -18.46 -0.99 -14.27
C ALA A 265 -19.86 -0.61 -14.75
N GLY A 266 -20.00 -0.05 -15.98
CA GLY A 266 -21.28 0.27 -16.58
C GLY A 266 -21.82 1.66 -16.25
N LEU A 267 -20.97 2.63 -15.86
CA LEU A 267 -21.41 4.01 -15.68
C LEU A 267 -21.92 4.60 -17.02
N PRO A 268 -22.93 5.50 -17.00
CA PRO A 268 -23.49 6.11 -18.22
C PRO A 268 -22.42 6.80 -19.08
N ALA A 269 -22.51 6.63 -20.40
CA ALA A 269 -21.51 7.16 -21.34
C ALA A 269 -21.32 8.68 -21.23
N ALA A 270 -22.41 9.44 -21.05
CA ALA A 270 -22.34 10.91 -20.89
C ALA A 270 -21.52 11.33 -19.64
N LEU A 271 -21.62 10.56 -18.53
CA LEU A 271 -20.86 10.80 -17.33
C LEU A 271 -19.36 10.50 -17.55
N ILE A 272 -19.05 9.42 -18.25
CA ILE A 272 -17.67 9.05 -18.61
C ILE A 272 -17.01 10.12 -19.48
N GLU A 273 -17.71 10.63 -20.49
CA GLU A 273 -17.26 11.73 -21.35
C GLU A 273 -16.96 13.00 -20.51
N ARG A 274 -17.89 13.38 -19.65
CA ARG A 274 -17.69 14.55 -18.78
C ARG A 274 -16.50 14.37 -17.84
N ALA A 275 -16.32 13.15 -17.27
CA ALA A 275 -15.18 12.84 -16.40
C ALA A 275 -13.85 12.93 -17.16
N LYS A 276 -13.77 12.50 -18.43
CA LYS A 276 -12.56 12.65 -19.26
C LYS A 276 -12.23 14.13 -19.48
N ASN A 277 -13.24 14.96 -19.76
CA ASN A 277 -13.03 16.41 -19.98
C ASN A 277 -12.51 17.08 -18.71
N ILE A 278 -13.10 16.77 -17.54
CA ILE A 278 -12.66 17.30 -16.25
C ILE A 278 -11.22 16.87 -15.95
N LEU A 279 -10.88 15.60 -16.20
CA LEU A 279 -9.50 15.11 -15.99
C LEU A 279 -8.50 15.88 -16.84
N SER A 280 -8.80 16.11 -18.13
CA SER A 280 -7.94 16.89 -19.02
C SER A 280 -7.75 18.34 -18.55
N GLU A 281 -8.83 18.97 -18.03
CA GLU A 281 -8.77 20.33 -17.47
C GLU A 281 -7.87 20.39 -16.21
N LEU A 282 -7.97 19.38 -15.32
CA LEU A 282 -7.16 19.28 -14.11
C LEU A 282 -5.67 19.03 -14.45
N GLU A 283 -5.39 18.07 -15.32
CA GLU A 283 -4.01 17.77 -15.76
C GLU A 283 -3.35 18.99 -16.42
N ALA A 284 -4.09 19.74 -17.26
CA ALA A 284 -3.60 20.97 -17.87
C ALA A 284 -3.31 22.07 -16.82
N SER A 285 -4.10 22.16 -15.76
CA SER A 285 -3.86 23.13 -14.68
C SER A 285 -2.65 22.78 -13.83
N ASP A 286 -2.40 21.49 -13.57
CA ASP A 286 -1.24 21.02 -12.82
C ASP A 286 0.07 21.23 -13.59
N ILE A 287 0.07 20.97 -14.90
CA ILE A 287 1.23 21.24 -15.77
C ILE A 287 1.58 22.74 -15.76
N ASN A 288 0.58 23.62 -15.81
CA ASN A 288 0.80 25.05 -15.73
C ASN A 288 1.37 25.50 -14.38
N ASN A 289 0.90 24.89 -13.28
CA ASN A 289 1.42 25.17 -11.92
C ASN A 289 2.85 24.63 -11.74
N ALA A 290 3.17 23.43 -12.24
CA ALA A 290 4.51 22.87 -12.23
C ALA A 290 5.50 23.73 -13.03
N SER A 291 5.10 24.20 -14.22
CA SER A 291 5.91 25.09 -15.06
C SER A 291 6.17 26.45 -14.41
N ARG A 292 5.24 26.94 -13.57
CA ARG A 292 5.45 28.17 -12.78
C ARG A 292 6.41 27.95 -11.61
N ARG A 293 6.39 26.78 -10.95
CA ARG A 293 7.33 26.42 -9.88
C ARG A 293 8.76 26.25 -10.38
N VAL A 294 8.96 25.57 -11.50
CA VAL A 294 10.29 25.40 -12.12
C VAL A 294 10.90 26.75 -12.54
N LYS A 295 10.07 27.71 -12.98
CA LYS A 295 10.56 29.09 -13.26
C LYS A 295 10.86 29.89 -12.01
N ALA A 296 10.38 29.51 -10.84
CA ALA A 296 10.64 30.19 -9.56
C ALA A 296 11.91 29.66 -8.86
N GLU A 297 12.35 28.43 -9.14
CA GLU A 297 13.55 27.83 -8.51
C GLU A 297 14.87 28.16 -9.23
N ASP A 298 14.83 28.65 -10.47
CA ASP A 298 16.03 29.02 -11.28
C ASP A 298 16.34 30.52 -11.26
N LYS A 299 16.26 31.17 -10.09
CA LYS A 299 16.87 32.49 -9.93
C LYS A 299 18.01 32.45 -8.92
N PRO A 300 19.28 32.38 -9.39
CA PRO A 300 20.39 32.76 -8.54
C PRO A 300 20.28 34.27 -8.23
N THR A 301 20.44 34.61 -6.97
CA THR A 301 20.52 35.98 -6.48
C THR A 301 21.67 36.71 -7.18
N GLN A 302 21.37 37.45 -8.24
CA GLN A 302 22.24 38.51 -8.73
C GLN A 302 21.41 39.76 -8.97
N MET A 303 21.73 40.79 -8.19
CA MET A 303 21.34 42.17 -8.47
C MET A 303 21.85 42.54 -9.86
N SER A 304 20.93 42.89 -10.73
CA SER A 304 21.26 43.70 -11.92
C SER A 304 20.10 44.64 -12.21
N MET A 305 20.44 45.91 -12.23
CA MET A 305 19.56 47.03 -12.48
C MET A 305 19.13 47.10 -13.94
N ILE A 306 17.93 47.70 -14.12
CA ILE A 306 17.42 48.42 -15.34
C ILE A 306 16.67 47.59 -16.38
N GLY A 307 15.38 47.97 -16.53
CA GLY A 307 14.51 47.64 -17.65
C GLY A 307 13.03 47.85 -17.32
N GLU A 308 12.54 49.04 -17.61
CA GLU A 308 11.16 49.50 -17.38
C GLU A 308 10.14 48.66 -18.20
N THR A 309 9.07 48.24 -17.52
CA THR A 309 7.63 48.39 -17.83
C THR A 309 6.84 47.46 -16.90
N GLY A 310 6.19 48.01 -15.87
CA GLY A 310 5.38 47.28 -14.90
C GLY A 310 5.37 47.96 -13.52
N ALA A 311 5.80 49.20 -13.42
CA ALA A 311 6.00 49.93 -12.14
C ALA A 311 4.71 50.15 -11.33
N ASP A 312 3.56 50.28 -12.00
CA ASP A 312 2.31 50.68 -11.30
C ASP A 312 1.68 49.55 -10.49
N ALA A 313 1.76 48.27 -10.93
CA ALA A 313 1.12 47.17 -10.21
C ALA A 313 1.90 46.74 -8.96
N ASP A 314 3.23 46.75 -9.00
CA ASP A 314 4.09 46.40 -7.87
C ASP A 314 4.08 47.49 -6.78
N GLU A 315 3.98 48.78 -7.18
CA GLU A 315 3.88 49.88 -6.24
C GLU A 315 2.52 49.92 -5.51
N VAL A 316 1.42 49.59 -6.20
CA VAL A 316 0.10 49.41 -5.59
C VAL A 316 0.06 48.21 -4.65
N CYS A 317 0.67 47.09 -5.01
CA CYS A 317 0.77 45.92 -4.14
C CYS A 317 1.61 46.19 -2.88
N ALA A 318 2.75 46.85 -3.03
CA ALA A 318 3.59 47.27 -1.89
C ALA A 318 2.85 48.25 -0.97
N GLY A 319 2.08 49.19 -1.51
CA GLY A 319 1.24 50.09 -0.76
C GLY A 319 0.16 49.37 0.04
N VAL A 320 -0.52 48.41 -0.54
CA VAL A 320 -1.54 47.59 0.13
C VAL A 320 -0.95 46.75 1.26
N ILE A 321 0.23 46.16 1.07
CA ILE A 321 0.95 45.38 2.10
C ILE A 321 1.35 46.28 3.27
N ALA A 322 1.87 47.47 2.98
CA ALA A 322 2.27 48.44 4.02
C ALA A 322 1.08 49.00 4.84
N GLU A 323 -0.09 49.11 4.21
CA GLU A 323 -1.34 49.55 4.85
C GLU A 323 -1.92 48.42 5.72
N LEU A 324 -1.91 47.16 5.25
CA LEU A 324 -2.28 45.97 6.03
C LEU A 324 -1.38 45.75 7.25
N ALA A 325 -0.07 46.00 7.12
CA ALA A 325 0.87 45.86 8.24
C ALA A 325 0.67 46.91 9.36
N LYS A 326 0.03 48.06 9.05
CA LYS A 326 -0.28 49.12 10.01
C LYS A 326 -1.67 48.99 10.65
N MET A 327 -2.49 48.04 10.16
CA MET A 327 -3.84 47.84 10.69
C MET A 327 -3.79 47.05 12.00
N ASP A 328 -4.44 47.59 13.03
CA ASP A 328 -4.65 46.91 14.31
C ASP A 328 -6.06 46.27 14.30
N ALA A 329 -6.12 44.99 13.91
CA ALA A 329 -7.37 44.26 13.75
C ALA A 329 -8.16 44.13 15.07
N ASP A 330 -7.48 44.20 16.23
CA ASP A 330 -8.10 44.05 17.54
C ASP A 330 -8.83 45.33 17.99
N ARG A 331 -8.58 46.45 17.31
CA ARG A 331 -9.22 47.77 17.61
C ARG A 331 -10.27 48.19 16.61
N MET A 332 -10.53 47.36 15.59
CA MET A 332 -11.51 47.65 14.54
C MET A 332 -12.83 46.91 14.80
N THR A 333 -13.94 47.61 14.52
CA THR A 333 -15.24 46.95 14.49
C THR A 333 -15.36 46.02 13.24
N PRO A 334 -16.18 44.95 13.28
CA PRO A 334 -16.35 44.05 12.12
C PRO A 334 -16.75 44.79 10.84
N MET A 335 -17.52 45.85 10.92
CA MET A 335 -17.95 46.66 9.76
C MET A 335 -16.80 47.47 9.17
N GLU A 336 -15.94 48.06 10.02
CA GLU A 336 -14.75 48.79 9.57
C GLU A 336 -13.73 47.85 8.91
N ALA A 337 -13.50 46.66 9.48
CA ALA A 337 -12.62 45.65 8.92
C ALA A 337 -13.11 45.20 7.56
N LEU A 338 -14.41 44.92 7.40
CA LEU A 338 -15.01 44.51 6.14
C LEU A 338 -14.91 45.62 5.07
N SER A 339 -15.19 46.87 5.45
CA SER A 339 -15.08 48.01 4.53
C SER A 339 -13.64 48.21 4.04
N LYS A 340 -12.67 48.06 4.94
CA LYS A 340 -11.25 48.22 4.60
C LYS A 340 -10.74 47.06 3.70
N LEU A 341 -11.16 45.85 3.96
CA LEU A 341 -10.88 44.70 3.07
C LEU A 341 -11.46 44.90 1.67
N TYR A 342 -12.66 45.45 1.57
CA TYR A 342 -13.29 45.75 0.29
C TYR A 342 -12.51 46.81 -0.50
N GLU A 343 -12.08 47.90 0.18
CA GLU A 343 -11.26 48.97 -0.39
C GLU A 343 -9.92 48.44 -0.92
N LEU A 344 -9.18 47.70 -0.10
CA LEU A 344 -7.88 47.08 -0.48
C LEU A 344 -8.01 46.09 -1.62
N SER A 345 -9.04 45.22 -1.58
CA SER A 345 -9.33 44.27 -2.64
C SER A 345 -9.66 44.95 -3.99
N SER A 346 -10.41 46.05 -3.96
CA SER A 346 -10.75 46.81 -5.15
C SER A 346 -9.51 47.45 -5.79
N ARG A 347 -8.60 48.02 -4.98
CA ARG A 347 -7.35 48.62 -5.45
C ARG A 347 -6.43 47.58 -6.12
N VAL A 348 -6.32 46.39 -5.57
CA VAL A 348 -5.55 45.28 -6.18
C VAL A 348 -6.18 44.80 -7.50
N LYS A 349 -7.52 44.72 -7.59
CA LYS A 349 -8.22 44.32 -8.82
C LYS A 349 -8.02 45.32 -9.95
N ILE A 350 -8.07 46.64 -9.64
CA ILE A 350 -7.85 47.70 -10.62
C ILE A 350 -6.40 47.71 -11.13
N ALA A 351 -5.42 47.42 -10.28
CA ALA A 351 -4.01 47.34 -10.66
C ALA A 351 -3.65 46.13 -11.51
N LYS A 352 -4.54 45.12 -11.57
CA LYS A 352 -4.36 43.90 -12.37
C LYS A 352 -5.17 43.89 -13.67
N SER A 353 -6.05 44.86 -13.89
CA SER A 353 -6.81 45.01 -15.12
C SER A 353 -6.07 45.96 -16.09
#